data_c60405d46cba4205bb14cfe2da7b0711
#
_entry.id   c60405d46cba4205bb14cfe2da7b0711
#
_cell.length_a   1.000
_cell.length_b   1.000
_cell.length_c   1.000
_cell.angle_alpha   90.00
_cell.angle_beta   90.00
_cell.angle_gamma   90.00
#
_symmetry.space_group_name_H-M   'P 1'
#
loop_
_entity.id
_entity.type
_entity.pdbx_description
1 polymer ?
#
loop_
_entity_poly.entity_id
_entity_poly.type
_entity_poly.pdbx_seq_one_letter_code
_entity_poly.pdbx_strand_id
1 'polypeptide(L)'
;MSRIRVLAHARVRAAVVAALLAPLAACSPAASPGAPVTEVTPSPDDRPVTVTVTPAGAKAPAGEPVRVTATGGRLTSVTVTDAEGHQLTGRAAADGRSWVSDRKAVPGASYTVKAATRTVGGTARSTEAGFTTAPADKVNKVDWRPATGGTVGVAQPVSLVFDHPVKNRAEVEKQLRITTSNDTEGSWGWIRDWSGRDRVDWRPRTYWKPGTEVTLKAELNGTDSGPAGGWFVRDYTTAFTIGDRRIVEVDLDRHQLSLVRDGKTVRRIPVSGGTPGGDKRSWRGTAVLMAKEGTINMNSETVGLGNAYDKMVDHSMRLTWSGMYAHAAPWNAKHFGRSNQSSGCIGMSDADAAWFYAQVRPGDPFEITGKDTKGVVDPGNGFGAWNLSWAAWQQRSALR
;
A
#
# COMPACT_ATOMS: atom_id res chain seq x y z
N MET A 1 6.01 -30.09 -40.03
CA MET A 1 4.83 -30.15 -40.88
C MET A 1 3.84 -29.17 -40.32
N SER A 2 3.33 -28.21 -40.90
CA SER A 2 3.14 -27.62 -42.19
C SER A 2 2.70 -26.15 -41.94
N ARG A 3 3.23 -25.31 -42.75
CA ARG A 3 2.96 -23.85 -42.84
C ARG A 3 1.53 -23.59 -43.30
N ILE A 4 0.93 -22.42 -42.95
CA ILE A 4 0.23 -21.59 -43.91
C ILE A 4 0.32 -20.11 -43.45
N ARG A 5 0.93 -19.28 -44.29
CA ARG A 5 0.86 -17.81 -44.32
C ARG A 5 -0.33 -17.38 -45.17
N VAL A 6 -1.07 -16.37 -44.75
CA VAL A 6 -1.93 -15.62 -45.66
C VAL A 6 -1.62 -14.13 -45.49
N LEU A 7 -1.08 -13.53 -46.57
CA LEU A 7 -0.90 -12.11 -46.79
C LEU A 7 -2.17 -11.57 -47.46
N ALA A 8 -2.75 -10.51 -46.92
CA ALA A 8 -3.77 -9.72 -47.60
C ALA A 8 -3.26 -8.29 -47.81
N HIS A 9 -3.08 -7.94 -49.08
CA HIS A 9 -2.72 -6.60 -49.54
C HIS A 9 -3.99 -5.77 -49.71
N ALA A 10 -4.07 -4.59 -49.04
CA ALA A 10 -5.08 -3.58 -49.32
C ALA A 10 -4.46 -2.48 -50.16
N ARG A 11 -5.02 -2.27 -51.34
CA ARG A 11 -4.61 -1.26 -52.34
C ARG A 11 -5.24 0.09 -51.96
N VAL A 12 -4.40 1.10 -51.83
CA VAL A 12 -4.79 2.51 -51.77
C VAL A 12 -5.16 2.99 -53.16
N ARG A 13 -6.37 3.53 -53.36
CA ARG A 13 -6.77 4.28 -54.56
C ARG A 13 -6.69 5.78 -54.26
N ALA A 14 -5.81 6.47 -54.92
CA ALA A 14 -5.75 7.92 -55.00
C ALA A 14 -6.84 8.45 -55.93
N ALA A 15 -7.66 9.37 -55.47
CA ALA A 15 -8.58 10.13 -56.30
C ALA A 15 -7.98 11.53 -56.52
N VAL A 16 -7.69 11.83 -57.77
CA VAL A 16 -7.26 13.17 -58.27
C VAL A 16 -8.53 13.98 -58.52
N VAL A 17 -8.69 15.11 -57.85
CA VAL A 17 -9.73 16.11 -58.18
C VAL A 17 -9.05 17.27 -58.90
N ALA A 18 -9.39 17.43 -60.16
CA ALA A 18 -8.97 18.58 -61.00
C ALA A 18 -9.83 19.80 -60.66
N ALA A 19 -9.19 20.89 -60.28
CA ALA A 19 -9.85 22.19 -60.10
C ALA A 19 -9.87 22.98 -61.42
N LEU A 20 -11.05 23.29 -61.87
CA LEU A 20 -11.30 24.24 -63.02
C LEU A 20 -11.24 25.69 -62.51
N LEU A 21 -10.30 26.44 -63.04
CA LEU A 21 -10.19 27.89 -62.88
C LEU A 21 -11.10 28.60 -63.88
N ALA A 22 -12.04 29.41 -63.43
CA ALA A 22 -12.76 30.39 -64.24
C ALA A 22 -12.37 31.80 -63.79
N PRO A 23 -12.05 32.74 -64.71
CA PRO A 23 -11.71 34.10 -64.30
C PRO A 23 -12.98 34.95 -64.16
N LEU A 24 -13.14 35.57 -62.99
CA LEU A 24 -14.15 36.61 -62.77
C LEU A 24 -13.51 37.98 -62.89
N ALA A 25 -14.07 38.72 -63.76
CA ALA A 25 -13.69 40.11 -64.05
C ALA A 25 -13.96 41.04 -62.86
N ALA A 26 -12.96 41.85 -62.54
CA ALA A 26 -13.05 42.87 -61.50
C ALA A 26 -13.85 44.08 -61.96
N CYS A 27 -14.92 44.41 -61.22
CA CYS A 27 -15.47 45.77 -61.21
C CYS A 27 -15.12 46.38 -59.84
N SER A 28 -14.22 47.34 -59.81
CA SER A 28 -13.92 48.16 -58.63
C SER A 28 -15.00 49.24 -58.46
N PRO A 29 -15.63 49.28 -57.25
CA PRO A 29 -16.31 50.53 -56.89
C PRO A 29 -15.33 51.45 -56.13
N ALA A 30 -15.47 52.73 -56.41
CA ALA A 30 -14.69 53.83 -55.87
C ALA A 30 -14.65 53.86 -54.37
N ALA A 31 -13.46 54.08 -53.82
CA ALA A 31 -13.25 54.23 -52.37
C ALA A 31 -13.90 55.49 -51.84
N SER A 32 -14.84 55.34 -50.94
CA SER A 32 -15.27 56.41 -50.05
C SER A 32 -14.19 56.66 -48.96
N PRO A 33 -13.94 57.89 -48.55
CA PRO A 33 -12.94 58.19 -47.53
C PRO A 33 -13.34 57.51 -46.22
N GLY A 34 -12.43 56.63 -45.69
CA GLY A 34 -12.65 55.85 -44.50
C GLY A 34 -12.91 56.72 -43.27
N ALA A 35 -13.96 56.37 -42.58
CA ALA A 35 -14.14 56.83 -41.22
C ALA A 35 -12.93 56.33 -40.34
N PRO A 36 -12.47 57.15 -39.40
CA PRO A 36 -11.32 56.76 -38.58
C PRO A 36 -11.67 55.48 -37.82
N VAL A 37 -10.84 54.44 -38.02
CA VAL A 37 -10.90 53.22 -37.22
C VAL A 37 -10.49 53.65 -35.81
N THR A 38 -11.47 53.84 -34.94
CA THR A 38 -11.21 54.06 -33.52
C THR A 38 -10.59 52.77 -32.98
N GLU A 39 -9.31 52.82 -32.76
CA GLU A 39 -8.60 51.75 -32.04
C GLU A 39 -9.24 51.69 -30.65
N VAL A 40 -10.13 50.71 -30.43
CA VAL A 40 -10.77 50.48 -29.14
C VAL A 40 -9.69 49.95 -28.19
N THR A 41 -9.06 50.88 -27.48
CA THR A 41 -8.19 50.50 -26.37
C THR A 41 -9.04 49.71 -25.41
N PRO A 42 -8.70 48.43 -25.07
CA PRO A 42 -9.51 47.65 -24.14
C PRO A 42 -9.62 48.40 -22.82
N SER A 43 -10.82 48.44 -22.27
CA SER A 43 -11.06 48.99 -20.93
C SER A 43 -10.05 48.39 -19.94
N PRO A 44 -9.54 49.15 -18.97
CA PRO A 44 -8.68 48.66 -17.92
C PRO A 44 -9.27 47.39 -17.22
N ASP A 45 -10.59 47.26 -17.19
CA ASP A 45 -11.32 46.14 -16.63
C ASP A 45 -11.31 44.87 -17.48
N ASP A 46 -10.96 44.97 -18.76
CA ASP A 46 -10.89 43.83 -19.70
C ASP A 46 -9.47 43.39 -20.06
N ARG A 47 -8.47 43.82 -19.28
CA ARG A 47 -7.11 43.31 -19.43
C ARG A 47 -7.08 41.78 -19.29
N PRO A 48 -6.24 41.09 -20.09
CA PRO A 48 -6.10 39.64 -20.00
C PRO A 48 -5.71 39.21 -18.59
N VAL A 49 -6.36 38.15 -18.10
CA VAL A 49 -5.99 37.50 -16.83
C VAL A 49 -4.69 36.71 -17.05
N THR A 50 -3.69 36.99 -16.21
CA THR A 50 -2.46 36.20 -16.21
C THR A 50 -2.68 34.93 -15.40
N VAL A 51 -2.49 33.76 -16.00
CA VAL A 51 -2.57 32.45 -15.34
C VAL A 51 -1.15 31.92 -15.15
N THR A 52 -0.82 31.56 -13.91
CA THR A 52 0.44 30.91 -13.57
C THR A 52 0.17 29.52 -13.03
N VAL A 53 0.92 28.54 -13.53
CA VAL A 53 0.87 27.13 -13.13
C VAL A 53 2.18 26.77 -12.42
N THR A 54 2.10 26.11 -11.27
CA THR A 54 3.24 25.60 -10.51
C THR A 54 2.92 24.16 -10.11
N PRO A 55 3.82 23.19 -10.34
CA PRO A 55 5.12 23.30 -10.99
C PRO A 55 5.02 23.60 -12.50
N ALA A 56 6.11 24.01 -13.14
CA ALA A 56 6.15 24.38 -14.56
C ALA A 56 7.42 23.89 -15.24
N GLY A 57 7.37 23.76 -16.59
CA GLY A 57 8.51 23.37 -17.43
C GLY A 57 8.61 21.87 -17.72
N ALA A 58 9.64 21.49 -18.49
CA ALA A 58 9.83 20.13 -18.99
C ALA A 58 10.52 19.17 -18.01
N LYS A 59 11.04 19.67 -16.87
CA LYS A 59 11.63 18.90 -15.77
C LYS A 59 11.23 19.51 -14.44
N ALA A 60 9.93 19.72 -14.27
CA ALA A 60 9.36 20.33 -13.08
C ALA A 60 9.58 19.40 -11.85
N PRO A 61 9.69 19.94 -10.63
CA PRO A 61 9.73 19.15 -9.42
C PRO A 61 8.47 18.29 -9.30
N ALA A 62 8.64 17.02 -8.94
CA ALA A 62 7.56 16.14 -8.54
C ALA A 62 7.28 16.26 -7.02
N GLY A 63 6.17 15.68 -6.56
CA GLY A 63 5.86 15.58 -5.13
C GLY A 63 5.24 16.84 -4.51
N GLU A 64 4.89 17.82 -5.33
CA GLU A 64 4.16 19.01 -4.92
C GLU A 64 2.75 19.04 -5.50
N PRO A 65 1.76 19.63 -4.82
CA PRO A 65 0.46 19.88 -5.41
C PRO A 65 0.56 20.84 -6.60
N VAL A 66 -0.25 20.61 -7.62
CA VAL A 66 -0.38 21.56 -8.74
C VAL A 66 -1.18 22.76 -8.25
N ARG A 67 -0.61 23.94 -8.42
CA ARG A 67 -1.25 25.23 -8.09
C ARG A 67 -1.46 26.03 -9.36
N VAL A 68 -2.67 26.55 -9.52
CA VAL A 68 -3.02 27.50 -10.61
C VAL A 68 -3.45 28.81 -9.97
N THR A 69 -2.83 29.92 -10.37
CA THR A 69 -3.18 31.26 -9.86
C THR A 69 -3.58 32.18 -10.98
N ALA A 70 -4.51 33.10 -10.72
CA ALA A 70 -4.97 34.12 -11.64
C ALA A 70 -4.69 35.52 -11.09
N THR A 71 -4.09 36.39 -11.91
CA THR A 71 -3.85 37.81 -11.61
C THR A 71 -4.57 38.69 -12.63
N GLY A 72 -5.24 39.73 -12.18
CA GLY A 72 -6.05 40.63 -13.04
C GLY A 72 -7.48 40.13 -13.29
N GLY A 73 -7.90 39.04 -12.63
CA GLY A 73 -9.23 38.48 -12.72
C GLY A 73 -9.38 37.28 -11.80
N ARG A 74 -10.27 36.33 -12.16
CA ARG A 74 -10.53 35.13 -11.37
C ARG A 74 -10.63 33.86 -12.23
N LEU A 75 -10.30 32.72 -11.66
CA LEU A 75 -10.55 31.39 -12.20
C LEU A 75 -12.06 31.08 -12.11
N THR A 76 -12.64 30.54 -13.16
CA THR A 76 -14.01 30.00 -13.16
C THR A 76 -14.04 28.48 -13.23
N SER A 77 -13.02 27.87 -13.84
CA SER A 77 -12.78 26.43 -13.73
C SER A 77 -11.30 26.12 -13.97
N VAL A 78 -10.83 25.01 -13.37
CA VAL A 78 -9.49 24.45 -13.61
C VAL A 78 -9.65 22.95 -13.80
N THR A 79 -9.04 22.44 -14.87
CA THR A 79 -8.92 21.01 -15.13
C THR A 79 -7.45 20.68 -15.32
N VAL A 80 -6.95 19.70 -14.58
CA VAL A 80 -5.58 19.18 -14.70
C VAL A 80 -5.68 17.70 -15.03
N THR A 81 -5.13 17.29 -16.18
CA THR A 81 -5.14 15.89 -16.61
C THR A 81 -3.73 15.43 -16.91
N ASP A 82 -3.44 14.15 -16.60
CA ASP A 82 -2.21 13.49 -17.06
C ASP A 82 -2.32 13.01 -18.52
N ALA A 83 -1.24 12.43 -19.04
CA ALA A 83 -1.19 11.92 -20.42
C ALA A 83 -2.14 10.76 -20.67
N GLU A 84 -2.53 10.01 -19.64
CA GLU A 84 -3.47 8.90 -19.67
C GLU A 84 -4.94 9.38 -19.55
N GLY A 85 -5.16 10.68 -19.34
CA GLY A 85 -6.48 11.27 -19.21
C GLY A 85 -7.06 11.25 -17.78
N HIS A 86 -6.28 10.85 -16.78
CA HIS A 86 -6.74 10.92 -15.40
C HIS A 86 -6.73 12.35 -14.89
N GLN A 87 -7.82 12.77 -14.30
CA GLN A 87 -7.97 14.11 -13.77
C GLN A 87 -7.48 14.21 -12.32
N LEU A 88 -6.61 15.19 -12.03
CA LEU A 88 -6.31 15.61 -10.68
C LEU A 88 -7.48 16.44 -10.15
N THR A 89 -8.13 15.96 -9.08
CA THR A 89 -9.11 16.74 -8.33
C THR A 89 -8.42 17.84 -7.53
N GLY A 90 -9.14 18.91 -7.22
CA GLY A 90 -8.59 20.02 -6.46
C GLY A 90 -9.65 21.03 -6.08
N ARG A 91 -9.24 22.06 -5.36
CA ARG A 91 -10.13 23.07 -4.76
C ARG A 91 -9.73 24.47 -5.17
N ALA A 92 -10.73 25.24 -5.58
CA ALA A 92 -10.56 26.68 -5.78
C ALA A 92 -10.66 27.39 -4.43
N ALA A 93 -9.86 28.45 -4.25
CA ALA A 93 -10.01 29.38 -3.14
C ALA A 93 -11.32 30.16 -3.28
N ALA A 94 -11.88 30.63 -2.16
CA ALA A 94 -13.17 31.34 -2.14
C ALA A 94 -13.17 32.64 -2.97
N ASP A 95 -12.00 33.31 -3.11
CA ASP A 95 -11.83 34.51 -3.92
C ASP A 95 -11.69 34.21 -5.42
N GLY A 96 -11.64 32.94 -5.81
CA GLY A 96 -11.44 32.47 -7.17
C GLY A 96 -10.07 32.77 -7.79
N ARG A 97 -9.10 33.22 -6.99
CA ARG A 97 -7.77 33.59 -7.51
C ARG A 97 -6.75 32.44 -7.54
N SER A 98 -7.05 31.36 -6.87
CA SER A 98 -6.19 30.18 -6.89
C SER A 98 -6.98 28.88 -6.88
N TRP A 99 -6.34 27.84 -7.39
CA TRP A 99 -6.78 26.46 -7.32
C TRP A 99 -5.58 25.59 -6.96
N VAL A 100 -5.80 24.56 -6.14
CA VAL A 100 -4.76 23.63 -5.69
C VAL A 100 -5.29 22.22 -5.81
N SER A 101 -4.48 21.30 -6.40
CA SER A 101 -4.83 19.89 -6.48
C SER A 101 -4.83 19.22 -5.09
N ASP A 102 -5.74 18.27 -4.89
CA ASP A 102 -5.78 17.43 -3.69
C ASP A 102 -4.60 16.43 -3.65
N ARG A 103 -4.08 16.06 -4.83
CA ARG A 103 -2.96 15.12 -5.00
C ARG A 103 -1.73 15.81 -5.55
N LYS A 104 -0.56 15.26 -5.25
CA LYS A 104 0.73 15.74 -5.72
C LYS A 104 0.96 15.36 -7.19
N ALA A 105 1.72 16.18 -7.93
CA ALA A 105 2.22 15.79 -9.24
C ALA A 105 3.23 14.64 -9.11
N VAL A 106 3.01 13.55 -9.83
CA VAL A 106 3.83 12.34 -9.71
C VAL A 106 5.10 12.42 -10.57
N PRO A 107 6.18 11.73 -10.24
CA PRO A 107 7.40 11.74 -11.04
C PRO A 107 7.19 11.17 -12.45
N GLY A 108 7.83 11.80 -13.46
CA GLY A 108 7.85 11.31 -14.83
C GLY A 108 6.52 11.47 -15.60
N ALA A 109 5.56 12.23 -15.06
CA ALA A 109 4.26 12.44 -15.68
C ALA A 109 4.18 13.77 -16.42
N SER A 110 3.45 13.81 -17.55
CA SER A 110 3.10 15.02 -18.29
C SER A 110 1.67 15.42 -17.95
N TYR A 111 1.48 16.70 -17.66
CA TYR A 111 0.19 17.26 -17.28
C TYR A 111 -0.24 18.36 -18.23
N THR A 112 -1.53 18.37 -18.57
CA THR A 112 -2.21 19.48 -19.28
C THR A 112 -3.12 20.19 -18.28
N VAL A 113 -2.97 21.51 -18.19
CA VAL A 113 -3.77 22.39 -17.32
C VAL A 113 -4.62 23.28 -18.21
N LYS A 114 -5.95 23.17 -18.10
CA LYS A 114 -6.92 24.07 -18.73
C LYS A 114 -7.55 24.95 -17.67
N ALA A 115 -7.40 26.25 -17.80
CA ALA A 115 -7.96 27.23 -16.87
C ALA A 115 -8.91 28.18 -17.61
N ALA A 116 -10.18 28.18 -17.21
CA ALA A 116 -11.11 29.22 -17.63
C ALA A 116 -11.06 30.38 -16.63
N THR A 117 -11.04 31.60 -17.16
CA THR A 117 -10.93 32.82 -16.37
C THR A 117 -11.99 33.84 -16.77
N ARG A 118 -12.21 34.82 -15.90
CA ARG A 118 -13.04 36.00 -16.17
C ARG A 118 -12.29 37.25 -15.74
N THR A 119 -12.20 38.24 -16.63
CA THR A 119 -11.62 39.55 -16.33
C THR A 119 -12.47 40.32 -15.29
N VAL A 120 -11.98 41.43 -14.78
CA VAL A 120 -12.76 42.33 -13.93
C VAL A 120 -13.99 42.86 -14.64
N GLY A 121 -13.89 43.19 -15.93
CA GLY A 121 -15.01 43.63 -16.78
C GLY A 121 -15.97 42.52 -17.20
N GLY A 122 -15.71 41.26 -16.79
CA GLY A 122 -16.63 40.13 -17.03
C GLY A 122 -16.33 39.26 -18.26
N THR A 123 -15.32 39.61 -19.07
CA THR A 123 -14.97 38.86 -20.28
C THR A 123 -14.38 37.50 -19.95
N ALA A 124 -14.94 36.43 -20.54
CA ALA A 124 -14.47 35.06 -20.36
C ALA A 124 -13.25 34.76 -21.28
N ARG A 125 -12.26 34.04 -20.76
CA ARG A 125 -11.07 33.57 -21.45
C ARG A 125 -10.73 32.16 -21.06
N SER A 126 -9.98 31.45 -21.91
CA SER A 126 -9.42 30.12 -21.59
C SER A 126 -7.93 30.12 -21.89
N THR A 127 -7.16 29.51 -21.04
CA THR A 127 -5.71 29.32 -21.16
C THR A 127 -5.39 27.85 -20.99
N GLU A 128 -4.48 27.34 -21.81
CA GLU A 128 -3.93 25.99 -21.68
C GLU A 128 -2.43 26.08 -21.45
N ALA A 129 -1.93 25.29 -20.50
CA ALA A 129 -0.51 25.18 -20.18
C ALA A 129 -0.18 23.71 -19.92
N GLY A 130 1.07 23.32 -20.18
CA GLY A 130 1.56 21.97 -19.89
C GLY A 130 2.85 22.00 -19.10
N PHE A 131 3.10 20.96 -18.35
CA PHE A 131 4.38 20.71 -17.70
C PHE A 131 4.65 19.20 -17.61
N THR A 132 5.93 18.83 -17.50
CA THR A 132 6.36 17.45 -17.28
C THR A 132 7.26 17.41 -16.08
N THR A 133 6.99 16.50 -15.15
CA THR A 133 7.82 16.33 -13.95
C THR A 133 9.07 15.52 -14.29
N ALA A 134 10.14 15.77 -13.54
CA ALA A 134 11.34 14.93 -13.60
C ALA A 134 11.00 13.48 -13.25
N PRO A 135 11.61 12.48 -13.93
CA PRO A 135 11.39 11.07 -13.59
C PRO A 135 11.94 10.75 -12.21
N ALA A 136 11.43 9.67 -11.59
CA ALA A 136 11.96 9.17 -10.35
C ALA A 136 13.36 8.59 -10.58
N ASP A 137 14.34 9.03 -9.79
CA ASP A 137 15.69 8.45 -9.79
C ASP A 137 15.68 7.01 -9.26
N LYS A 138 14.83 6.76 -8.28
CA LYS A 138 14.64 5.48 -7.62
C LYS A 138 13.17 5.30 -7.28
N VAL A 139 12.67 4.09 -7.47
CA VAL A 139 11.29 3.71 -7.13
C VAL A 139 11.29 2.85 -5.88
N ASN A 140 10.55 3.28 -4.86
CA ASN A 140 10.25 2.48 -3.69
C ASN A 140 8.97 1.66 -3.93
N LYS A 141 9.03 0.36 -3.67
CA LYS A 141 7.89 -0.54 -3.79
C LYS A 141 7.40 -0.95 -2.41
N VAL A 142 6.18 -1.45 -2.36
CA VAL A 142 5.54 -1.88 -1.12
C VAL A 142 5.03 -3.30 -1.27
N ASP A 143 5.42 -4.18 -0.35
CA ASP A 143 4.78 -5.45 -0.11
C ASP A 143 3.76 -5.26 1.02
N TRP A 144 2.52 -5.69 0.84
CA TRP A 144 1.48 -5.52 1.85
C TRP A 144 0.79 -6.82 2.23
N ARG A 145 0.26 -6.85 3.45
CA ARG A 145 -0.55 -7.94 4.00
C ARG A 145 -1.71 -7.37 4.82
N PRO A 146 -2.85 -8.06 4.87
CA PRO A 146 -3.17 -9.27 4.12
C PRO A 146 -3.47 -9.00 2.65
N ALA A 147 -3.57 -10.08 1.84
CA ALA A 147 -4.01 -10.00 0.46
C ALA A 147 -5.50 -9.58 0.37
N THR A 148 -5.87 -8.99 -0.76
CA THR A 148 -7.24 -8.55 -1.03
C THR A 148 -8.21 -9.73 -1.09
N GLY A 149 -9.43 -9.53 -0.55
CA GLY A 149 -10.55 -10.49 -0.64
C GLY A 149 -10.48 -11.64 0.35
N GLY A 150 -9.42 -11.73 1.16
CA GLY A 150 -9.25 -12.81 2.14
C GLY A 150 -10.05 -12.63 3.42
N THR A 151 -10.29 -13.75 4.13
CA THR A 151 -10.73 -13.76 5.51
C THR A 151 -9.56 -14.12 6.41
N VAL A 152 -9.24 -13.27 7.37
CA VAL A 152 -8.09 -13.42 8.28
C VAL A 152 -8.51 -13.51 9.74
N GLY A 153 -7.58 -13.93 10.61
CA GLY A 153 -7.81 -14.04 12.05
C GLY A 153 -7.81 -12.67 12.75
N VAL A 154 -8.28 -12.70 13.99
CA VAL A 154 -8.55 -11.48 14.79
C VAL A 154 -7.30 -10.70 15.23
N ALA A 155 -6.10 -11.23 15.03
CA ALA A 155 -4.84 -10.55 15.35
C ALA A 155 -4.07 -10.08 14.09
N GLN A 156 -4.64 -10.18 12.90
CA GLN A 156 -3.99 -9.77 11.65
C GLN A 156 -3.76 -8.26 11.63
N PRO A 157 -2.53 -7.75 11.62
CA PRO A 157 -2.30 -6.33 11.34
C PRO A 157 -2.39 -6.04 9.84
N VAL A 158 -2.65 -4.79 9.47
CA VAL A 158 -2.35 -4.31 8.12
C VAL A 158 -0.88 -3.94 8.09
N SER A 159 -0.10 -4.56 7.24
CA SER A 159 1.37 -4.44 7.23
C SER A 159 1.87 -4.03 5.85
N LEU A 160 2.71 -3.01 5.81
CA LEU A 160 3.39 -2.54 4.61
C LEU A 160 4.92 -2.60 4.85
N VAL A 161 5.61 -3.35 4.00
CA VAL A 161 7.08 -3.49 4.02
C VAL A 161 7.64 -2.81 2.78
N PHE A 162 8.65 -1.97 2.96
CA PHE A 162 9.22 -1.14 1.91
C PHE A 162 10.52 -1.73 1.36
N ASP A 163 10.72 -1.66 0.04
CA ASP A 163 11.95 -2.14 -0.61
C ASP A 163 13.16 -1.33 -0.20
N HIS A 164 12.97 -0.03 -0.02
CA HIS A 164 14.00 0.93 0.31
C HIS A 164 13.68 1.69 1.60
N PRO A 165 14.70 2.29 2.25
CA PRO A 165 14.50 3.04 3.49
C PRO A 165 13.47 4.16 3.35
N VAL A 166 12.63 4.33 4.38
CA VAL A 166 11.67 5.43 4.47
C VAL A 166 12.13 6.39 5.56
N LYS A 167 12.68 7.53 5.14
CA LYS A 167 13.11 8.61 6.04
C LYS A 167 11.99 9.62 6.27
N ASN A 168 11.18 9.90 5.26
CA ASN A 168 10.02 10.79 5.32
C ASN A 168 8.79 10.06 5.85
N ARG A 169 8.93 9.39 7.01
CA ARG A 169 7.87 8.53 7.58
C ARG A 169 6.54 9.25 7.77
N ALA A 170 6.58 10.49 8.26
CA ALA A 170 5.36 11.29 8.46
C ALA A 170 4.64 11.57 7.13
N GLU A 171 5.38 11.89 6.06
CA GLU A 171 4.77 12.13 4.74
C GLU A 171 4.16 10.86 4.15
N VAL A 172 4.80 9.72 4.35
CA VAL A 172 4.27 8.41 3.92
C VAL A 172 3.04 8.04 4.75
N GLU A 173 3.11 8.16 6.09
CA GLU A 173 2.00 7.77 6.98
C GLU A 173 0.73 8.61 6.76
N LYS A 174 0.87 9.91 6.42
CA LYS A 174 -0.26 10.78 6.04
C LYS A 174 -1.07 10.25 4.84
N GLN A 175 -0.44 9.45 3.98
CA GLN A 175 -1.08 8.87 2.79
C GLN A 175 -1.76 7.53 3.09
N LEU A 176 -1.62 7.00 4.30
CA LEU A 176 -2.15 5.69 4.69
C LEU A 176 -3.47 5.88 5.43
N ARG A 177 -4.54 5.32 4.89
CA ARG A 177 -5.88 5.38 5.49
C ARG A 177 -6.46 3.99 5.68
N ILE A 178 -6.88 3.69 6.91
CA ILE A 178 -7.69 2.52 7.22
C ILE A 178 -9.14 2.94 7.41
N THR A 179 -10.04 2.21 6.79
CA THR A 179 -11.49 2.32 7.01
C THR A 179 -12.01 0.96 7.47
N THR A 180 -12.87 0.95 8.44
CA THR A 180 -13.47 -0.26 8.99
C THR A 180 -14.98 -0.13 9.04
N SER A 181 -15.71 -1.24 8.90
CA SER A 181 -17.18 -1.26 8.91
C SER A 181 -17.81 -0.90 10.28
N ASN A 182 -16.99 -0.76 11.33
CA ASN A 182 -17.45 -0.56 12.70
C ASN A 182 -16.60 0.48 13.48
N ASP A 183 -15.93 1.38 12.80
CA ASP A 183 -15.12 2.47 13.36
C ASP A 183 -14.10 2.00 14.42
N THR A 184 -13.40 0.90 14.12
CA THR A 184 -12.41 0.31 15.03
C THR A 184 -11.28 1.30 15.32
N GLU A 185 -11.03 1.60 16.60
CA GLU A 185 -9.86 2.38 17.05
C GLU A 185 -8.58 1.61 16.77
N GLY A 186 -7.61 2.26 16.11
CA GLY A 186 -6.31 1.68 15.79
C GLY A 186 -5.23 2.73 15.55
N SER A 187 -4.00 2.28 15.40
CA SER A 187 -2.85 3.15 15.18
C SER A 187 -1.83 2.51 14.26
N TRP A 188 -1.17 3.33 13.44
CA TRP A 188 0.05 2.97 12.75
C TRP A 188 1.22 2.88 13.74
N GLY A 189 2.20 2.06 13.41
CA GLY A 189 3.46 1.97 14.12
C GLY A 189 4.60 1.52 13.22
N TRP A 190 5.69 2.29 13.21
CA TRP A 190 6.89 1.98 12.44
C TRP A 190 7.79 1.02 13.20
N ILE A 191 8.22 -0.01 12.51
CA ILE A 191 9.14 -1.03 13.02
C ILE A 191 10.18 -1.39 11.94
N ARG A 192 11.22 -2.11 12.34
CA ARG A 192 12.07 -2.87 11.43
C ARG A 192 11.52 -4.27 11.32
N ASP A 193 11.39 -4.81 10.11
CA ASP A 193 11.07 -6.22 9.94
C ASP A 193 12.31 -7.08 10.23
N TRP A 194 12.13 -8.39 10.21
CA TRP A 194 13.21 -9.34 10.50
C TRP A 194 14.37 -9.25 9.49
N SER A 195 14.13 -8.81 8.26
CA SER A 195 15.14 -8.59 7.22
C SER A 195 15.86 -7.23 7.37
N GLY A 196 15.48 -6.41 8.34
CA GLY A 196 16.02 -5.07 8.55
C GLY A 196 15.40 -3.98 7.68
N ARG A 197 14.37 -4.29 6.86
CA ARG A 197 13.65 -3.30 6.06
C ARG A 197 12.72 -2.45 6.94
N ASP A 198 12.43 -1.24 6.49
CA ASP A 198 11.40 -0.42 7.11
C ASP A 198 10.01 -1.05 6.85
N ARG A 199 9.21 -1.07 7.90
CA ARG A 199 7.86 -1.60 7.89
C ARG A 199 6.95 -0.72 8.72
N VAL A 200 5.72 -0.50 8.27
CA VAL A 200 4.66 0.14 9.04
C VAL A 200 3.47 -0.80 9.15
N ASP A 201 3.01 -1.02 10.37
CA ASP A 201 1.82 -1.83 10.64
C ASP A 201 0.72 -0.96 11.23
N TRP A 202 -0.51 -1.26 10.87
CA TRP A 202 -1.67 -0.77 11.59
C TRP A 202 -2.33 -1.93 12.35
N ARG A 203 -2.57 -1.74 13.62
CA ARG A 203 -3.36 -2.67 14.42
C ARG A 203 -4.38 -1.94 15.28
N PRO A 204 -5.52 -2.59 15.58
CA PRO A 204 -6.45 -2.06 16.58
C PRO A 204 -5.85 -2.10 17.99
N ARG A 205 -6.51 -1.39 18.90
CA ARG A 205 -6.13 -1.37 20.31
C ARG A 205 -6.19 -2.74 20.96
N THR A 206 -7.22 -3.52 20.64
CA THR A 206 -7.42 -4.93 21.04
C THR A 206 -7.58 -5.75 19.77
N TYR A 207 -7.66 -7.08 19.86
CA TYR A 207 -7.96 -7.90 18.69
C TYR A 207 -9.23 -7.43 18.00
N TRP A 208 -9.23 -7.58 16.67
CA TRP A 208 -10.37 -7.23 15.85
C TRP A 208 -11.67 -7.89 16.33
N LYS A 209 -12.78 -7.19 16.14
CA LYS A 209 -14.11 -7.80 16.27
C LYS A 209 -14.37 -8.71 15.06
N PRO A 210 -14.90 -9.93 15.24
CA PRO A 210 -15.34 -10.77 14.12
C PRO A 210 -16.30 -10.05 13.18
N GLY A 211 -16.20 -10.35 11.89
CA GLY A 211 -17.05 -9.76 10.85
C GLY A 211 -16.66 -8.34 10.42
N THR A 212 -15.62 -7.74 11.03
CA THR A 212 -15.15 -6.41 10.59
C THR A 212 -14.63 -6.48 9.17
N GLU A 213 -15.14 -5.62 8.29
CA GLU A 213 -14.55 -5.35 6.98
C GLU A 213 -13.51 -4.24 7.11
N VAL A 214 -12.34 -4.46 6.55
CA VAL A 214 -11.20 -3.53 6.64
C VAL A 214 -10.75 -3.17 5.23
N THR A 215 -10.57 -1.88 4.98
CA THR A 215 -10.00 -1.36 3.74
C THR A 215 -8.79 -0.51 4.05
N LEU A 216 -7.65 -0.82 3.41
CA LEU A 216 -6.50 0.06 3.31
C LEU A 216 -6.57 0.82 1.99
N LYS A 217 -6.40 2.14 2.06
CA LYS A 217 -6.01 3.00 0.93
C LYS A 217 -4.67 3.62 1.26
N ALA A 218 -3.66 3.31 0.45
CA ALA A 218 -2.32 3.88 0.54
C ALA A 218 -2.09 4.73 -0.71
N GLU A 219 -2.40 6.02 -0.60
CA GLU A 219 -2.34 7.00 -1.70
C GLU A 219 -0.92 7.52 -1.88
N LEU A 220 0.02 6.60 -2.12
CA LEU A 220 1.46 6.85 -2.09
C LEU A 220 2.00 7.47 -3.38
N ASN A 221 1.28 7.37 -4.50
CA ASN A 221 1.76 7.89 -5.79
C ASN A 221 2.15 9.37 -5.69
N GLY A 222 3.39 9.71 -6.06
CA GLY A 222 3.97 11.05 -5.92
C GLY A 222 4.51 11.38 -4.54
N THR A 223 4.58 10.42 -3.62
CA THR A 223 5.20 10.61 -2.29
C THR A 223 6.68 10.23 -2.34
N ASP A 224 7.53 11.12 -1.84
CA ASP A 224 8.96 10.87 -1.67
C ASP A 224 9.22 10.19 -0.31
N SER A 225 9.85 9.02 -0.33
CA SER A 225 10.23 8.28 0.89
C SER A 225 11.49 8.85 1.57
N GLY A 226 12.13 9.84 0.95
CA GLY A 226 13.31 10.55 1.47
C GLY A 226 14.64 9.98 0.96
N PRO A 227 15.76 10.50 1.47
CA PRO A 227 17.10 10.13 1.01
C PRO A 227 17.33 8.61 1.01
N ALA A 228 17.87 8.10 -0.08
CA ALA A 228 18.12 6.68 -0.37
C ALA A 228 16.84 5.81 -0.55
N GLY A 229 15.66 6.37 -0.34
CA GLY A 229 14.37 5.67 -0.47
C GLY A 229 13.75 5.76 -1.86
N GLY A 230 13.76 6.96 -2.45
CA GLY A 230 13.13 7.25 -3.73
C GLY A 230 11.62 7.47 -3.66
N TRP A 231 10.96 7.41 -4.78
CA TRP A 231 9.59 7.79 -4.97
C TRP A 231 8.65 6.59 -4.99
N PHE A 232 7.45 6.76 -4.44
CA PHE A 232 6.33 5.89 -4.77
C PHE A 232 5.67 6.39 -6.05
N VAL A 233 5.46 5.47 -7.02
CA VAL A 233 4.92 5.79 -8.35
C VAL A 233 3.55 5.15 -8.59
N ARG A 234 2.91 4.67 -7.54
CA ARG A 234 1.53 4.12 -7.59
C ARG A 234 0.88 4.09 -6.22
N ASP A 235 -0.43 4.01 -6.24
CA ASP A 235 -1.26 3.76 -5.06
C ASP A 235 -1.47 2.26 -4.84
N TYR A 236 -1.85 1.90 -3.61
CA TYR A 236 -2.16 0.53 -3.23
C TYR A 236 -3.50 0.51 -2.48
N THR A 237 -4.31 -0.49 -2.75
CA THR A 237 -5.56 -0.72 -2.05
C THR A 237 -5.70 -2.20 -1.74
N THR A 238 -6.12 -2.51 -0.54
CA THR A 238 -6.51 -3.87 -0.16
C THR A 238 -7.75 -3.83 0.73
N ALA A 239 -8.61 -4.82 0.59
CA ALA A 239 -9.77 -5.01 1.44
C ALA A 239 -9.86 -6.47 1.86
N PHE A 240 -10.26 -6.72 3.11
CA PHE A 240 -10.36 -8.06 3.68
C PHE A 240 -11.38 -8.08 4.82
N THR A 241 -11.75 -9.28 5.26
CA THR A 241 -12.71 -9.50 6.35
C THR A 241 -12.06 -10.22 7.51
N ILE A 242 -12.44 -9.86 8.73
CA ILE A 242 -12.04 -10.54 9.95
C ILE A 242 -12.99 -11.72 10.19
N GLY A 243 -12.43 -12.90 10.34
CA GLY A 243 -13.20 -14.12 10.62
C GLY A 243 -13.67 -14.24 12.07
N ASP A 244 -14.24 -15.41 12.40
CA ASP A 244 -14.60 -15.78 13.76
C ASP A 244 -13.40 -15.70 14.70
N ARG A 245 -13.67 -15.44 15.99
CA ARG A 245 -12.63 -15.27 17.01
C ARG A 245 -12.03 -16.62 17.37
N ARG A 246 -10.78 -16.84 17.00
CA ARG A 246 -9.96 -17.99 17.35
C ARG A 246 -8.72 -17.51 18.08
N ILE A 247 -8.43 -18.10 19.22
CA ILE A 247 -7.22 -17.89 20.01
C ILE A 247 -6.57 -19.25 20.20
N VAL A 248 -5.28 -19.31 19.95
CA VAL A 248 -4.47 -20.50 20.22
C VAL A 248 -3.67 -20.21 21.48
N GLU A 249 -4.01 -20.89 22.58
CA GLU A 249 -3.30 -20.79 23.83
C GLU A 249 -2.26 -21.92 23.89
N VAL A 250 -0.99 -21.58 24.12
CA VAL A 250 0.11 -22.55 24.23
C VAL A 250 0.76 -22.39 25.59
N ASP A 251 0.64 -23.42 26.41
CA ASP A 251 1.31 -23.51 27.72
C ASP A 251 2.50 -24.49 27.59
N LEU A 252 3.71 -23.93 27.49
CA LEU A 252 4.94 -24.73 27.36
C LEU A 252 5.33 -25.45 28.64
N ASP A 253 4.92 -24.97 29.83
CA ASP A 253 5.17 -25.63 31.10
C ASP A 253 4.27 -26.85 31.29
N ARG A 254 3.02 -26.77 30.75
CA ARG A 254 2.07 -27.90 30.76
C ARG A 254 2.14 -28.76 29.49
N HIS A 255 2.95 -28.37 28.53
CA HIS A 255 3.11 -29.05 27.22
C HIS A 255 1.78 -29.22 26.49
N GLN A 256 0.95 -28.18 26.51
CA GLN A 256 -0.41 -28.19 25.97
C GLN A 256 -0.69 -27.00 25.08
N LEU A 257 -1.38 -27.26 23.96
CA LEU A 257 -2.01 -26.27 23.11
C LEU A 257 -3.52 -26.39 23.21
N SER A 258 -4.22 -25.28 23.36
CA SER A 258 -5.69 -25.22 23.35
C SER A 258 -6.16 -24.32 22.21
N LEU A 259 -7.07 -24.81 21.36
CA LEU A 259 -7.82 -23.97 20.44
C LEU A 259 -9.09 -23.46 21.14
N VAL A 260 -9.20 -22.15 21.28
CA VAL A 260 -10.36 -21.46 21.85
C VAL A 260 -11.10 -20.71 20.74
N ARG A 261 -12.40 -20.99 20.58
CA ARG A 261 -13.27 -20.29 19.63
C ARG A 261 -14.40 -19.63 20.40
N ASP A 262 -14.57 -18.33 20.21
CA ASP A 262 -15.60 -17.53 20.87
C ASP A 262 -15.66 -17.74 22.40
N GLY A 263 -14.47 -17.82 23.02
CA GLY A 263 -14.31 -18.01 24.47
C GLY A 263 -14.48 -19.45 24.97
N LYS A 264 -14.75 -20.43 24.09
CA LYS A 264 -14.90 -21.84 24.45
C LYS A 264 -13.74 -22.68 23.94
N THR A 265 -13.13 -23.49 24.80
CA THR A 265 -12.11 -24.45 24.37
C THR A 265 -12.74 -25.51 23.47
N VAL A 266 -12.29 -25.56 22.21
CA VAL A 266 -12.73 -26.52 21.21
C VAL A 266 -11.99 -27.85 21.38
N ARG A 267 -10.67 -27.78 21.57
CA ARG A 267 -9.81 -28.94 21.74
C ARG A 267 -8.52 -28.59 22.47
N ARG A 268 -8.02 -29.54 23.27
CA ARG A 268 -6.68 -29.51 23.85
C ARG A 268 -5.81 -30.54 23.15
N ILE A 269 -4.58 -30.16 22.83
CA ILE A 269 -3.64 -30.95 22.05
C ILE A 269 -2.34 -31.06 22.88
N PRO A 270 -1.83 -32.25 23.13
CA PRO A 270 -0.53 -32.41 23.77
C PRO A 270 0.57 -32.02 22.78
N VAL A 271 1.49 -31.14 23.19
CA VAL A 271 2.55 -30.61 22.36
C VAL A 271 3.93 -30.77 22.97
N SER A 272 4.97 -30.52 22.18
CA SER A 272 6.36 -30.40 22.64
C SER A 272 6.93 -29.13 22.06
N GLY A 273 7.31 -28.19 22.91
CA GLY A 273 8.00 -26.94 22.53
C GLY A 273 9.51 -27.12 22.45
N GLY A 274 10.22 -25.97 22.33
CA GLY A 274 11.67 -25.94 22.27
C GLY A 274 12.35 -26.42 23.55
N THR A 275 13.48 -27.13 23.37
CA THR A 275 14.28 -27.67 24.47
C THR A 275 14.72 -26.57 25.41
N PRO A 276 14.51 -26.71 26.73
CA PRO A 276 14.96 -25.75 27.73
C PRO A 276 16.50 -25.53 27.72
N GLY A 277 16.92 -24.37 28.21
CA GLY A 277 18.33 -24.10 28.53
C GLY A 277 19.23 -23.82 27.34
N GLY A 278 18.77 -23.09 26.31
CA GLY A 278 19.66 -22.74 25.19
C GLY A 278 18.97 -22.09 24.00
N ASP A 279 19.59 -22.13 22.83
CA ASP A 279 19.10 -21.49 21.61
C ASP A 279 17.87 -22.17 20.99
N LYS A 280 17.59 -23.38 21.40
CA LYS A 280 16.44 -24.18 20.93
C LYS A 280 15.12 -23.86 21.65
N ARG A 281 15.10 -22.90 22.58
CA ARG A 281 13.87 -22.51 23.29
C ARG A 281 12.84 -21.89 22.33
N SER A 282 11.56 -22.10 22.61
CA SER A 282 10.47 -21.39 21.94
C SER A 282 10.40 -19.93 22.37
N TRP A 283 9.89 -19.06 21.50
CA TRP A 283 9.46 -17.71 21.88
C TRP A 283 8.19 -17.77 22.72
N ARG A 284 7.96 -16.75 23.55
CA ARG A 284 6.72 -16.53 24.32
C ARG A 284 6.05 -15.21 23.93
N GLY A 285 4.87 -14.97 24.51
CA GLY A 285 4.03 -13.82 24.19
C GLY A 285 3.10 -14.12 23.02
N THR A 286 2.59 -13.08 22.37
CA THR A 286 1.70 -13.24 21.22
C THR A 286 2.51 -13.33 19.94
N ALA A 287 2.46 -14.49 19.28
CA ALA A 287 2.77 -14.65 17.87
C ALA A 287 1.45 -14.68 17.08
N VAL A 288 1.51 -14.39 15.79
CA VAL A 288 0.33 -14.48 14.92
C VAL A 288 0.62 -15.44 13.78
N LEU A 289 -0.31 -16.32 13.47
CA LEU A 289 -0.16 -17.23 12.33
C LEU A 289 0.01 -16.42 11.04
N MET A 290 1.18 -16.52 10.44
CA MET A 290 1.55 -15.72 9.27
C MET A 290 1.17 -16.40 7.95
N ALA A 291 1.36 -17.73 7.89
CA ALA A 291 1.11 -18.54 6.71
C ALA A 291 0.89 -20.00 7.08
N LYS A 292 0.09 -20.68 6.28
CA LYS A 292 -0.07 -22.14 6.27
C LYS A 292 0.68 -22.65 5.04
N GLU A 293 1.83 -23.28 5.25
CA GLU A 293 2.78 -23.59 4.17
C GLU A 293 2.72 -25.07 3.71
N GLY A 294 1.86 -25.86 4.34
CA GLY A 294 1.72 -27.29 3.97
C GLY A 294 2.93 -28.11 4.39
N THR A 295 3.47 -28.88 3.44
CA THR A 295 4.70 -29.65 3.62
C THR A 295 5.88 -28.84 3.13
N ILE A 296 6.84 -28.58 4.01
CA ILE A 296 8.06 -27.83 3.68
C ILE A 296 9.32 -28.57 4.14
N ASN A 297 10.44 -28.28 3.53
CA ASN A 297 11.74 -28.68 4.06
C ASN A 297 12.15 -27.72 5.18
N MET A 298 12.33 -28.24 6.40
CA MET A 298 12.93 -27.49 7.51
C MET A 298 14.39 -27.91 7.65
N ASN A 299 15.29 -26.97 7.36
CA ASN A 299 16.71 -27.12 7.51
C ASN A 299 17.22 -26.19 8.63
N SER A 300 17.95 -26.76 9.59
CA SER A 300 18.43 -26.06 10.79
C SER A 300 19.50 -25.00 10.50
N GLU A 301 20.21 -25.09 9.39
CA GLU A 301 21.19 -24.10 8.95
C GLU A 301 20.51 -22.75 8.68
N THR A 302 19.29 -22.75 8.12
CA THR A 302 18.52 -21.54 7.79
C THR A 302 18.11 -20.71 9.01
N VAL A 303 18.19 -21.31 10.19
CA VAL A 303 17.81 -20.68 11.48
C VAL A 303 19.01 -20.62 12.47
N GLY A 304 20.23 -20.84 11.99
CA GLY A 304 21.46 -20.70 12.78
C GLY A 304 21.71 -21.80 13.79
N LEU A 305 21.11 -22.97 13.61
CA LEU A 305 21.29 -24.14 14.50
C LEU A 305 22.22 -25.20 13.93
N GLY A 306 23.09 -24.83 12.96
CA GLY A 306 24.02 -25.73 12.29
C GLY A 306 23.28 -26.91 11.62
N ASN A 307 23.95 -28.05 11.46
CA ASN A 307 23.39 -29.24 10.83
C ASN A 307 22.67 -30.14 11.88
N ALA A 308 21.69 -29.60 12.60
CA ALA A 308 20.94 -30.32 13.62
C ALA A 308 19.80 -31.18 13.03
N TYR A 309 19.20 -30.71 11.94
CA TYR A 309 18.14 -31.42 11.21
C TYR A 309 17.99 -30.87 9.78
N ASP A 310 17.56 -31.76 8.90
CA ASP A 310 17.10 -31.48 7.53
C ASP A 310 15.98 -32.50 7.22
N LYS A 311 14.73 -32.03 7.17
CA LYS A 311 13.60 -32.95 7.00
C LYS A 311 12.34 -32.27 6.45
N MET A 312 11.56 -33.07 5.71
CA MET A 312 10.22 -32.68 5.30
C MET A 312 9.27 -32.67 6.52
N VAL A 313 8.51 -31.61 6.65
CA VAL A 313 7.63 -31.37 7.79
C VAL A 313 6.24 -30.96 7.31
N ASP A 314 5.24 -31.74 7.71
CA ASP A 314 3.86 -31.55 7.28
C ASP A 314 3.10 -30.56 8.17
N HIS A 315 2.02 -29.99 7.60
CA HIS A 315 1.11 -29.08 8.30
C HIS A 315 1.83 -27.89 8.94
N SER A 316 2.81 -27.35 8.23
CA SER A 316 3.66 -26.26 8.73
C SER A 316 2.90 -24.94 8.78
N MET A 317 2.82 -24.36 9.98
CA MET A 317 2.15 -23.11 10.34
C MET A 317 3.20 -22.12 10.85
N ARG A 318 3.58 -21.13 10.03
CA ARG A 318 4.63 -20.17 10.36
C ARG A 318 4.16 -19.15 11.38
N LEU A 319 4.91 -18.98 12.47
CA LEU A 319 4.62 -18.04 13.56
C LEU A 319 5.59 -16.86 13.61
N THR A 320 6.85 -17.09 13.22
CA THR A 320 7.90 -16.02 13.21
C THR A 320 8.78 -16.12 11.99
N TRP A 321 9.40 -15.01 11.63
CA TRP A 321 10.43 -14.99 10.59
C TRP A 321 11.72 -15.69 11.03
N SER A 322 11.99 -15.74 12.34
CA SER A 322 13.13 -16.48 12.89
C SER A 322 12.95 -18.00 12.89
N GLY A 323 11.90 -18.52 12.28
CA GLY A 323 11.72 -19.94 12.04
C GLY A 323 10.96 -20.70 13.12
N MET A 324 10.16 -20.06 13.99
CA MET A 324 9.24 -20.78 14.86
C MET A 324 7.96 -21.12 14.10
N TYR A 325 7.58 -22.40 14.15
CA TYR A 325 6.38 -22.97 13.55
C TYR A 325 5.57 -23.78 14.58
N ALA A 326 4.30 -24.00 14.30
CA ALA A 326 3.54 -25.13 14.79
C ALA A 326 3.40 -26.15 13.64
N HIS A 327 3.60 -27.45 13.91
CA HIS A 327 3.65 -28.47 12.85
C HIS A 327 3.51 -29.91 13.35
N ALA A 328 3.34 -30.86 12.42
CA ALA A 328 3.45 -32.28 12.70
C ALA A 328 4.91 -32.66 13.06
N ALA A 329 5.09 -33.47 14.10
CA ALA A 329 6.42 -33.90 14.55
C ALA A 329 6.42 -35.33 15.07
N PRO A 330 6.08 -36.35 14.21
CA PRO A 330 5.92 -37.74 14.66
C PRO A 330 7.17 -38.31 15.34
N TRP A 331 8.36 -37.84 14.95
CA TRP A 331 9.63 -38.23 15.58
C TRP A 331 9.74 -37.82 17.05
N ASN A 332 8.86 -36.93 17.53
CA ASN A 332 8.85 -36.38 18.87
C ASN A 332 7.70 -36.94 19.75
N ALA A 333 7.02 -37.98 19.30
CA ALA A 333 5.79 -38.51 19.86
C ALA A 333 5.87 -38.80 21.38
N LYS A 334 7.00 -39.34 21.90
CA LYS A 334 7.20 -39.65 23.31
C LYS A 334 7.23 -38.43 24.24
N HIS A 335 7.37 -37.20 23.67
CA HIS A 335 7.49 -35.94 24.41
C HIS A 335 6.20 -35.14 24.45
N PHE A 336 5.22 -35.42 23.61
CA PHE A 336 3.96 -34.66 23.56
C PHE A 336 3.23 -34.78 24.91
N GLY A 337 2.88 -33.62 25.50
CA GLY A 337 2.25 -33.52 26.80
C GLY A 337 3.15 -33.85 28.00
N ARG A 338 4.47 -33.99 27.81
CA ARG A 338 5.41 -34.46 28.84
C ARG A 338 6.67 -33.60 28.96
N SER A 339 7.26 -33.20 27.83
CA SER A 339 8.52 -32.43 27.83
C SER A 339 8.73 -31.66 26.52
N ASN A 340 9.52 -30.60 26.60
CA ASN A 340 9.88 -29.78 25.48
C ASN A 340 11.23 -30.24 24.87
N GLN A 341 11.20 -30.76 23.64
CA GLN A 341 12.36 -31.41 22.98
C GLN A 341 12.45 -31.05 21.49
N SER A 342 11.93 -29.88 21.08
CA SER A 342 12.09 -29.37 19.72
C SER A 342 13.25 -28.37 19.61
N SER A 343 13.49 -27.88 18.42
CA SER A 343 14.46 -26.78 18.17
C SER A 343 13.80 -25.39 18.16
N GLY A 344 12.68 -25.23 18.92
CA GLY A 344 11.96 -23.96 19.07
C GLY A 344 10.52 -24.01 18.57
N CYS A 345 10.19 -24.92 17.66
CA CYS A 345 8.84 -25.08 17.13
C CYS A 345 7.90 -25.75 18.15
N ILE A 346 6.60 -25.66 17.87
CA ILE A 346 5.53 -26.32 18.64
C ILE A 346 5.11 -27.57 17.85
N GLY A 347 5.66 -28.72 18.25
CA GLY A 347 5.41 -30.00 17.61
C GLY A 347 4.21 -30.73 18.23
N MET A 348 3.44 -31.44 17.39
CA MET A 348 2.31 -32.27 17.78
C MET A 348 2.21 -33.53 16.92
N SER A 349 1.30 -34.44 17.23
CA SER A 349 1.06 -35.64 16.43
C SER A 349 0.56 -35.29 15.02
N ASP A 350 0.74 -36.19 14.04
CA ASP A 350 0.26 -35.97 12.66
C ASP A 350 -1.26 -35.78 12.64
N ALA A 351 -2.00 -36.56 13.39
CA ALA A 351 -3.45 -36.47 13.47
C ALA A 351 -3.92 -35.14 14.09
N ASP A 352 -3.24 -34.70 15.16
CA ASP A 352 -3.53 -33.40 15.78
C ASP A 352 -3.14 -32.23 14.87
N ALA A 353 -1.99 -32.31 14.21
CA ALA A 353 -1.52 -31.30 13.28
C ALA A 353 -2.45 -31.14 12.08
N ALA A 354 -2.89 -32.25 11.47
CA ALA A 354 -3.84 -32.25 10.37
C ALA A 354 -5.17 -31.60 10.75
N TRP A 355 -5.73 -32.01 11.90
CA TRP A 355 -6.96 -31.40 12.44
C TRP A 355 -6.76 -29.91 12.72
N PHE A 356 -5.71 -29.56 13.45
CA PHE A 356 -5.44 -28.19 13.88
C PHE A 356 -5.18 -27.26 12.69
N TYR A 357 -4.40 -27.73 11.71
CA TYR A 357 -4.14 -27.01 10.44
C TYR A 357 -5.45 -26.64 9.73
N ALA A 358 -6.44 -27.54 9.72
CA ALA A 358 -7.73 -27.27 9.10
C ALA A 358 -8.56 -26.22 9.89
N GLN A 359 -8.32 -26.06 11.21
CA GLN A 359 -9.10 -25.19 12.07
C GLN A 359 -8.61 -23.74 12.12
N VAL A 360 -7.31 -23.49 11.90
CA VAL A 360 -6.71 -22.16 12.03
C VAL A 360 -6.51 -21.47 10.68
N ARG A 361 -6.38 -20.15 10.71
CA ARG A 361 -6.13 -19.30 9.53
C ARG A 361 -5.04 -18.26 9.78
N PRO A 362 -4.37 -17.74 8.76
CA PRO A 362 -3.48 -16.59 8.91
C PRO A 362 -4.19 -15.44 9.63
N GLY A 363 -3.50 -14.83 10.58
CA GLY A 363 -4.06 -13.79 11.44
C GLY A 363 -4.61 -14.30 12.78
N ASP A 364 -4.70 -15.62 13.02
CA ASP A 364 -5.06 -16.14 14.34
C ASP A 364 -3.89 -15.95 15.31
N PRO A 365 -4.12 -15.44 16.55
CA PRO A 365 -3.08 -15.28 17.56
C PRO A 365 -2.74 -16.60 18.23
N PHE A 366 -1.44 -16.76 18.50
CA PHE A 366 -0.86 -17.78 19.37
C PHE A 366 -0.36 -17.09 20.64
N GLU A 367 -1.05 -17.25 21.74
CA GLU A 367 -0.70 -16.74 23.06
C GLU A 367 0.14 -17.80 23.78
N ILE A 368 1.45 -17.60 23.77
CA ILE A 368 2.43 -18.59 24.20
C ILE A 368 2.98 -18.20 25.57
N THR A 369 2.85 -19.07 26.54
CA THR A 369 3.37 -18.92 27.90
C THR A 369 4.40 -20.00 28.21
N GLY A 370 5.26 -19.73 29.18
CA GLY A 370 6.30 -20.66 29.66
C GLY A 370 7.39 -19.92 30.42
N LYS A 371 8.02 -20.59 31.37
CA LYS A 371 9.08 -20.03 32.23
C LYS A 371 10.43 -20.00 31.49
N ASP A 372 10.81 -21.12 30.89
CA ASP A 372 12.06 -21.22 30.13
C ASP A 372 11.83 -21.04 28.64
N THR A 373 11.93 -19.79 28.20
CA THR A 373 11.68 -19.37 26.80
C THR A 373 12.82 -18.52 26.27
N LYS A 374 12.88 -18.36 24.96
CA LYS A 374 13.88 -17.51 24.26
C LYS A 374 13.67 -16.01 24.54
N GLY A 375 12.50 -15.63 25.02
CA GLY A 375 12.06 -14.26 25.23
C GLY A 375 10.72 -14.00 24.61
N VAL A 376 10.29 -12.74 24.61
CA VAL A 376 9.05 -12.30 23.98
C VAL A 376 9.28 -12.08 22.50
N VAL A 377 8.35 -12.50 21.65
CA VAL A 377 8.43 -12.27 20.20
C VAL A 377 8.54 -10.77 19.89
N ASP A 378 9.62 -10.39 19.21
CA ASP A 378 9.84 -9.01 18.76
C ASP A 378 8.76 -8.54 17.80
N PRO A 379 8.41 -7.22 17.81
CA PRO A 379 7.45 -6.66 16.88
C PRO A 379 7.74 -6.93 15.40
N GLY A 380 9.04 -6.95 15.01
CA GLY A 380 9.47 -7.22 13.63
C GLY A 380 9.62 -8.69 13.28
N ASN A 381 9.62 -9.59 14.27
CA ASN A 381 9.75 -11.03 14.06
C ASN A 381 8.40 -11.70 13.84
N GLY A 382 7.82 -11.51 12.67
CA GLY A 382 6.44 -11.83 12.36
C GLY A 382 5.52 -10.65 12.71
N PHE A 383 4.36 -10.92 13.31
CA PHE A 383 3.41 -9.91 13.76
C PHE A 383 3.40 -9.77 15.29
N GLY A 384 4.62 -9.61 15.86
CA GLY A 384 4.81 -9.53 17.31
C GLY A 384 4.44 -8.19 17.96
N ALA A 385 3.86 -7.25 17.22
CA ALA A 385 3.45 -5.93 17.72
C ALA A 385 2.45 -5.98 18.88
N TRP A 386 1.72 -7.08 19.02
CA TRP A 386 0.78 -7.34 20.14
C TRP A 386 1.46 -7.45 21.50
N ASN A 387 2.78 -7.68 21.54
CA ASN A 387 3.58 -7.72 22.75
C ASN A 387 3.93 -6.34 23.30
N LEU A 388 3.63 -5.28 22.57
CA LEU A 388 3.75 -3.89 23.04
C LEU A 388 2.44 -3.44 23.68
N SER A 389 2.53 -2.68 24.79
CA SER A 389 1.37 -1.98 25.31
C SER A 389 0.79 -1.03 24.26
N TRP A 390 -0.50 -0.67 24.40
CA TRP A 390 -1.13 0.25 23.47
C TRP A 390 -0.41 1.60 23.39
N ALA A 391 -0.03 2.17 24.53
CA ALA A 391 0.70 3.41 24.59
C ALA A 391 2.07 3.32 23.89
N ALA A 392 2.83 2.24 24.12
CA ALA A 392 4.12 2.02 23.45
C ALA A 392 3.95 1.81 21.93
N TRP A 393 2.82 1.22 21.50
CA TRP A 393 2.51 1.08 20.10
C TRP A 393 2.20 2.42 19.43
N GLN A 394 1.32 3.22 20.03
CA GLN A 394 0.97 4.56 19.52
C GLN A 394 2.21 5.46 19.39
N GLN A 395 3.19 5.32 20.27
CA GLN A 395 4.44 6.06 20.20
C GLN A 395 5.31 5.72 18.99
N ARG A 396 4.98 4.71 18.21
CA ARG A 396 5.68 4.34 16.98
C ARG A 396 5.09 4.99 15.73
N SER A 397 3.97 5.72 15.82
CA SER A 397 3.46 6.54 14.74
C SER A 397 4.40 7.73 14.47
N ALA A 398 4.52 8.12 13.21
CA ALA A 398 5.28 9.29 12.79
C ALA A 398 4.43 10.58 12.79
N LEU A 399 3.13 10.49 13.12
CA LEU A 399 2.16 11.60 13.13
C LEU A 399 1.74 12.03 14.53
N ARG A 400 2.58 11.86 15.53
CA ARG A 400 2.34 12.30 16.93
C ARG A 400 2.40 13.81 17.04
#